data_65b2c5f5b87ab0d0ff3d20782f92482b
#
_entry.id   65b2c5f5b87ab0d0ff3d20782f92482b
#
_cell.length_a   1.000
_cell.length_b   1.000
_cell.length_c   1.000
_cell.angle_alpha   90.00
_cell.angle_beta   90.00
_cell.angle_gamma   90.00
#
_symmetry.space_group_name_H-M   'P 1'
#
loop_
_entity.id
_entity.type
_entity.pdbx_description
1 polymer ?
#
loop_
_entity_poly.entity_id
_entity_poly.type
_entity_poly.pdbx_seq_one_letter_code
_entity_poly.pdbx_strand_id
1 'polypeptide(L)'
;MIVKILSSASKDFHGVKYNDKKINSDKGELMDMKNFPSFINKDSSQEEVRNYLKSISQSNKTKKPQFHAVISTKYQAHSKEQLTKIANEFMKEMGYGSQPYIVVFHKDTENNHVHIVSTRVDKDTGKKINDSFEKIKSQQALSKAMETVLGVSREADIDKLLQYKYSTFQQLEKLLEQNGFKVHISESNPNQANILHNGLCHKTLFLDKLHYEKVDKNDKRAKQIKAFLEKYKDMYSNKVFKVVDNRAEKGLYDKNKHNHTPIPPKIEFKSELQEKLKNIFGIDIIFHYKDDKQPFGYTLIDNATQRIYKGSEIAKMNDIFEFTQDIIEKEDFERLREYNIRSDKEKEVILQFYASQGKDIKDFMIFENKKFKASEKDENFKQLKADVKGSAQNQS
;
A
#
# COMPACT_ATOMS: atom_id res chain seq x y z
N MET A 1 0.82 -5.72 3.07
CA MET A 1 1.25 -7.09 2.65
C MET A 1 0.07 -7.76 1.97
N ILE A 2 0.32 -8.59 0.96
CA ILE A 2 -0.71 -9.33 0.22
C ILE A 2 -0.29 -10.80 0.08
N VAL A 3 -1.29 -11.70 -0.03
CA VAL A 3 -1.04 -13.09 -0.39
C VAL A 3 -1.78 -13.43 -1.68
N LYS A 4 -1.14 -14.22 -2.52
CA LYS A 4 -1.72 -14.76 -3.75
C LYS A 4 -1.53 -16.27 -3.78
N ILE A 5 -2.63 -17.00 -3.93
CA ILE A 5 -2.58 -18.44 -4.21
C ILE A 5 -2.44 -18.62 -5.71
N LEU A 6 -1.39 -19.29 -6.13
CA LEU A 6 -1.10 -19.51 -7.54
C LEU A 6 -1.93 -20.68 -8.10
N SER A 7 -2.46 -20.50 -9.30
CA SER A 7 -3.33 -21.48 -9.96
C SER A 7 -2.57 -22.66 -10.59
N SER A 8 -1.24 -22.60 -10.62
CA SER A 8 -0.38 -23.67 -11.17
C SER A 8 -0.40 -24.91 -10.27
N ALA A 9 -1.43 -25.67 -10.43
CA ALA A 9 -1.68 -26.88 -9.66
C ALA A 9 -1.22 -28.08 -10.46
N SER A 10 0.06 -28.25 -10.59
CA SER A 10 0.67 -29.41 -11.23
C SER A 10 0.75 -30.58 -10.25
N LYS A 11 0.45 -31.78 -10.73
CA LYS A 11 0.80 -33.02 -10.00
C LYS A 11 2.33 -33.18 -9.86
N ASP A 12 3.10 -32.42 -10.65
CA ASP A 12 4.56 -32.50 -10.72
C ASP A 12 5.29 -31.50 -9.81
N PHE A 13 4.58 -30.72 -9.00
CA PHE A 13 5.17 -29.76 -8.08
C PHE A 13 6.18 -28.82 -8.75
N HIS A 14 5.80 -28.28 -9.91
CA HIS A 14 6.65 -27.33 -10.66
C HIS A 14 7.03 -26.08 -9.84
N GLY A 15 6.27 -25.77 -8.79
CA GLY A 15 6.62 -24.71 -7.84
C GLY A 15 7.97 -24.92 -7.16
N VAL A 16 8.32 -26.18 -6.81
CA VAL A 16 9.63 -26.50 -6.24
C VAL A 16 10.73 -26.26 -7.29
N LYS A 17 10.57 -26.79 -8.50
CA LYS A 17 11.53 -26.62 -9.60
C LYS A 17 11.73 -25.15 -9.96
N TYR A 18 10.65 -24.35 -9.95
CA TYR A 18 10.72 -22.92 -10.21
C TYR A 18 11.56 -22.18 -9.16
N ASN A 19 11.33 -22.48 -7.88
CA ASN A 19 12.06 -21.86 -6.78
C ASN A 19 13.54 -22.29 -6.75
N ASP A 20 13.84 -23.55 -7.01
CA ASP A 20 15.20 -24.08 -7.13
C ASP A 20 15.97 -23.36 -8.25
N LYS A 21 15.35 -23.16 -9.42
CA LYS A 21 15.95 -22.39 -10.51
C LYS A 21 16.29 -20.95 -10.09
N LYS A 22 15.47 -20.33 -9.23
CA LYS A 22 15.74 -19.00 -8.69
C LYS A 22 16.91 -19.01 -7.71
N ILE A 23 16.99 -20.04 -6.85
CA ILE A 23 18.13 -20.24 -5.92
C ILE A 23 19.42 -20.40 -6.70
N ASN A 24 19.46 -21.30 -7.67
CA ASN A 24 20.63 -21.59 -8.49
C ASN A 24 21.10 -20.41 -9.35
N SER A 25 20.23 -19.43 -9.64
CA SER A 25 20.57 -18.20 -10.36
C SER A 25 20.85 -17.00 -9.44
N ASP A 26 21.05 -17.22 -8.15
CA ASP A 26 21.25 -16.20 -7.10
C ASP A 26 20.13 -15.15 -7.01
N LYS A 27 18.91 -15.53 -7.42
CA LYS A 27 17.71 -14.69 -7.38
C LYS A 27 16.74 -15.09 -6.26
N GLY A 28 17.04 -16.18 -5.56
CA GLY A 28 16.25 -16.71 -4.46
C GLY A 28 17.13 -17.28 -3.36
N GLU A 29 16.54 -17.47 -2.19
CA GLU A 29 17.18 -18.09 -1.01
C GLU A 29 16.19 -19.01 -0.32
N LEU A 30 16.59 -20.29 -0.06
CA LEU A 30 15.79 -21.22 0.72
C LEU A 30 15.83 -20.80 2.19
N MET A 31 14.73 -20.24 2.66
CA MET A 31 14.62 -19.70 4.02
C MET A 31 14.25 -20.77 5.03
N ASP A 32 13.29 -21.64 4.69
CA ASP A 32 12.81 -22.66 5.61
C ASP A 32 12.32 -23.90 4.88
N MET A 33 12.42 -25.02 5.59
CA MET A 33 11.98 -26.33 5.13
C MET A 33 11.38 -27.08 6.34
N LYS A 34 10.07 -27.26 6.35
CA LYS A 34 9.34 -27.75 7.52
C LYS A 34 8.65 -29.08 7.26
N ASN A 35 8.59 -29.89 8.32
CA ASN A 35 7.81 -31.12 8.43
C ASN A 35 8.14 -32.21 7.37
N PHE A 36 9.30 -32.12 6.75
CA PHE A 36 9.84 -33.19 5.94
C PHE A 36 10.45 -34.28 6.84
N PRO A 37 10.52 -35.53 6.39
CA PRO A 37 11.28 -36.56 7.10
C PRO A 37 12.78 -36.23 7.14
N SER A 38 13.51 -36.78 8.08
CA SER A 38 14.91 -36.42 8.33
C SER A 38 15.86 -36.61 7.14
N PHE A 39 15.51 -37.52 6.21
CA PHE A 39 16.29 -37.78 5.01
C PHE A 39 16.04 -36.74 3.88
N ILE A 40 15.05 -35.85 4.04
CA ILE A 40 14.81 -34.72 3.17
C ILE A 40 15.12 -33.45 3.94
N ASN A 41 16.21 -32.78 3.59
CA ASN A 41 16.73 -31.62 4.29
C ASN A 41 17.17 -30.51 3.29
N LYS A 42 17.84 -29.48 3.78
CA LYS A 42 18.25 -28.32 2.96
C LYS A 42 19.25 -28.67 1.86
N ASP A 43 19.97 -29.77 2.01
CA ASP A 43 20.97 -30.25 1.04
C ASP A 43 20.34 -31.18 0.00
N SER A 44 19.08 -31.58 0.19
CA SER A 44 18.34 -32.42 -0.75
C SER A 44 18.07 -31.71 -2.06
N SER A 45 18.22 -32.42 -3.16
CA SER A 45 17.91 -31.92 -4.49
C SER A 45 16.43 -31.56 -4.63
N GLN A 46 16.12 -30.64 -5.54
CA GLN A 46 14.74 -30.30 -5.85
C GLN A 46 13.91 -31.49 -6.35
N GLU A 47 14.59 -32.48 -6.92
CA GLU A 47 13.95 -33.71 -7.40
C GLU A 47 13.50 -34.60 -6.23
N GLU A 48 14.33 -34.78 -5.22
CA GLU A 48 14.01 -35.50 -4.00
C GLU A 48 12.83 -34.85 -3.26
N VAL A 49 12.86 -33.54 -3.09
CA VAL A 49 11.76 -32.77 -2.48
C VAL A 49 10.46 -32.96 -3.27
N ARG A 50 10.52 -32.88 -4.60
CA ARG A 50 9.35 -33.08 -5.48
C ARG A 50 8.82 -34.50 -5.41
N ASN A 51 9.71 -35.50 -5.46
CA ASN A 51 9.33 -36.91 -5.42
C ASN A 51 8.67 -37.24 -4.09
N TYR A 52 9.17 -36.70 -2.98
CA TYR A 52 8.52 -36.83 -1.68
C TYR A 52 7.13 -36.20 -1.67
N LEU A 53 6.99 -34.94 -2.10
CA LEU A 53 5.69 -34.26 -2.17
C LEU A 53 4.71 -35.00 -3.10
N LYS A 54 5.19 -35.56 -4.22
CA LYS A 54 4.38 -36.40 -5.12
C LYS A 54 3.91 -37.67 -4.42
N SER A 55 4.79 -38.39 -3.71
CA SER A 55 4.47 -39.65 -3.07
C SER A 55 3.36 -39.53 -2.03
N ILE A 56 3.43 -38.47 -1.17
CA ILE A 56 2.39 -38.21 -0.14
C ILE A 56 1.11 -37.62 -0.73
N SER A 57 1.16 -37.13 -1.98
CA SER A 57 0.02 -36.49 -2.66
C SER A 57 -0.76 -37.44 -3.57
N GLN A 58 -0.43 -38.71 -3.57
CA GLN A 58 -1.13 -39.72 -4.39
C GLN A 58 -2.55 -39.91 -3.86
N SER A 59 -3.50 -39.23 -4.50
CA SER A 59 -4.91 -39.33 -4.20
C SER A 59 -5.71 -39.28 -5.48
N ASN A 60 -6.57 -40.28 -5.68
CA ASN A 60 -7.45 -40.36 -6.85
C ASN A 60 -8.47 -39.18 -6.90
N LYS A 61 -8.71 -38.51 -5.77
CA LYS A 61 -9.69 -37.43 -5.62
C LYS A 61 -9.09 -36.03 -5.82
N THR A 62 -7.75 -35.87 -5.77
CA THR A 62 -7.10 -34.57 -5.82
C THR A 62 -6.43 -34.33 -7.15
N LYS A 63 -7.11 -33.59 -8.05
CA LYS A 63 -6.58 -33.28 -9.39
C LYS A 63 -5.42 -32.25 -9.33
N LYS A 64 -5.38 -31.42 -8.29
CA LYS A 64 -4.45 -30.29 -8.13
C LYS A 64 -3.79 -30.34 -6.74
N PRO A 65 -2.86 -31.26 -6.50
CA PRO A 65 -2.29 -31.46 -5.17
C PRO A 65 -1.33 -30.37 -4.72
N GLN A 66 -0.65 -29.67 -5.61
CA GLN A 66 0.27 -28.61 -5.22
C GLN A 66 -0.45 -27.43 -4.60
N PHE A 67 -0.07 -27.05 -3.38
CA PHE A 67 -0.34 -25.73 -2.81
C PHE A 67 0.84 -24.81 -3.11
N HIS A 68 0.59 -23.64 -3.66
CA HIS A 68 1.62 -22.65 -3.94
C HIS A 68 1.10 -21.26 -3.64
N ALA A 69 1.64 -20.62 -2.62
CA ALA A 69 1.31 -19.27 -2.22
C ALA A 69 2.51 -18.34 -2.38
N VAL A 70 2.23 -17.06 -2.60
CA VAL A 70 3.22 -15.98 -2.58
C VAL A 70 2.74 -14.92 -1.61
N ILE A 71 3.60 -14.58 -0.64
CA ILE A 71 3.38 -13.46 0.28
C ILE A 71 4.35 -12.35 -0.12
N SER A 72 3.80 -11.18 -0.47
CA SER A 72 4.57 -10.02 -0.93
C SER A 72 4.33 -8.80 -0.05
N THR A 73 5.40 -8.07 0.23
CA THR A 73 5.34 -6.77 0.89
C THR A 73 5.48 -5.64 -0.14
N LYS A 74 5.15 -4.41 0.24
CA LYS A 74 5.39 -3.24 -0.59
C LYS A 74 6.87 -2.88 -0.49
N TYR A 75 7.57 -2.84 -1.62
CA TYR A 75 9.01 -2.64 -1.67
C TYR A 75 9.76 -3.60 -0.71
N GLN A 76 10.70 -3.09 0.05
CA GLN A 76 11.49 -3.83 1.03
C GLN A 76 11.05 -3.57 2.48
N ALA A 77 9.76 -3.26 2.69
CA ALA A 77 9.24 -2.89 4.02
C ALA A 77 9.40 -3.97 5.09
N HIS A 78 9.61 -5.23 4.71
CA HIS A 78 9.85 -6.34 5.64
C HIS A 78 11.06 -7.15 5.17
N SER A 79 11.89 -7.57 6.13
CA SER A 79 13.05 -8.40 5.86
C SER A 79 12.66 -9.83 5.47
N LYS A 80 13.61 -10.58 4.90
CA LYS A 80 13.41 -12.00 4.56
C LYS A 80 13.07 -12.85 5.79
N GLU A 81 13.66 -12.53 6.96
CA GLU A 81 13.40 -13.21 8.22
C GLU A 81 11.97 -12.95 8.73
N GLN A 82 11.51 -11.69 8.65
CA GLN A 82 10.13 -11.33 8.99
C GLN A 82 9.13 -12.03 8.07
N LEU A 83 9.38 -12.00 6.76
CA LEU A 83 8.52 -12.68 5.78
C LEU A 83 8.48 -14.19 6.00
N THR A 84 9.60 -14.80 6.39
CA THR A 84 9.68 -16.25 6.73
C THR A 84 8.84 -16.58 7.97
N LYS A 85 8.94 -15.78 9.04
CA LYS A 85 8.12 -15.96 10.25
C LYS A 85 6.63 -15.83 9.92
N ILE A 86 6.26 -14.83 9.11
CA ILE A 86 4.87 -14.64 8.66
C ILE A 86 4.41 -15.81 7.80
N ALA A 87 5.26 -16.33 6.90
CA ALA A 87 4.93 -17.49 6.07
C ALA A 87 4.67 -18.75 6.91
N ASN A 88 5.48 -18.99 7.94
CA ASN A 88 5.30 -20.12 8.85
C ASN A 88 3.99 -20.01 9.64
N GLU A 89 3.67 -18.82 10.16
CA GLU A 89 2.42 -18.61 10.87
C GLU A 89 1.20 -18.67 9.92
N PHE A 90 1.33 -18.11 8.72
CA PHE A 90 0.33 -18.24 7.66
C PHE A 90 0.00 -19.71 7.34
N MET A 91 1.01 -20.58 7.26
CA MET A 91 0.79 -22.02 7.01
C MET A 91 -0.01 -22.68 8.13
N LYS A 92 0.21 -22.30 9.39
CA LYS A 92 -0.60 -22.79 10.52
C LYS A 92 -2.04 -22.31 10.40
N GLU A 93 -2.26 -21.03 10.19
CA GLU A 93 -3.59 -20.42 10.07
C GLU A 93 -4.39 -20.96 8.87
N MET A 94 -3.68 -21.36 7.80
CA MET A 94 -4.28 -22.03 6.64
C MET A 94 -4.61 -23.50 6.87
N GLY A 95 -4.21 -24.08 8.01
CA GLY A 95 -4.37 -25.52 8.30
C GLY A 95 -3.31 -26.41 7.66
N TYR A 96 -2.19 -25.85 7.21
CA TYR A 96 -1.05 -26.55 6.63
C TYR A 96 0.13 -26.66 7.59
N GLY A 97 -0.02 -26.31 8.86
CA GLY A 97 1.08 -26.23 9.83
C GLY A 97 1.84 -27.53 10.05
N SER A 98 1.20 -28.68 9.89
CA SER A 98 1.81 -30.02 9.98
C SER A 98 2.27 -30.58 8.63
N GLN A 99 1.89 -29.93 7.51
CA GLN A 99 2.27 -30.40 6.18
C GLN A 99 3.72 -30.10 5.86
N PRO A 100 4.40 -30.91 5.00
CA PRO A 100 5.73 -30.56 4.50
C PRO A 100 5.63 -29.34 3.57
N TYR A 101 6.45 -28.34 3.81
CA TYR A 101 6.53 -27.16 2.94
C TYR A 101 7.93 -26.54 2.92
N ILE A 102 8.22 -25.84 1.83
CA ILE A 102 9.40 -25.00 1.68
C ILE A 102 8.98 -23.53 1.62
N VAL A 103 9.84 -22.65 2.15
CA VAL A 103 9.72 -21.19 2.04
C VAL A 103 10.96 -20.67 1.34
N VAL A 104 10.77 -20.00 0.20
CA VAL A 104 11.87 -19.44 -0.61
C VAL A 104 11.65 -17.95 -0.77
N PHE A 105 12.64 -17.16 -0.34
CA PHE A 105 12.67 -15.72 -0.56
C PHE A 105 13.17 -15.40 -1.97
N HIS A 106 12.54 -14.45 -2.64
CA HIS A 106 12.98 -13.93 -3.94
C HIS A 106 13.39 -12.47 -3.82
N LYS A 107 14.55 -12.12 -4.41
CA LYS A 107 15.16 -10.79 -4.40
C LYS A 107 15.23 -10.13 -5.78
N ASP A 108 14.61 -10.71 -6.78
CA ASP A 108 14.70 -10.30 -8.18
C ASP A 108 13.58 -9.36 -8.64
N THR A 109 12.84 -8.79 -7.69
CA THR A 109 11.82 -7.78 -7.94
C THR A 109 11.93 -6.64 -6.93
N GLU A 110 11.31 -5.49 -7.22
CA GLU A 110 11.28 -4.34 -6.31
C GLU A 110 10.62 -4.65 -4.96
N ASN A 111 9.71 -5.62 -4.94
CA ASN A 111 8.98 -6.02 -3.76
C ASN A 111 9.58 -7.30 -3.17
N ASN A 112 10.01 -7.26 -1.92
CA ASN A 112 10.38 -8.47 -1.19
C ASN A 112 9.18 -9.42 -1.12
N HIS A 113 9.41 -10.69 -1.44
CA HIS A 113 8.37 -11.70 -1.39
C HIS A 113 8.91 -13.09 -1.09
N VAL A 114 8.06 -13.93 -0.54
CA VAL A 114 8.36 -15.35 -0.31
C VAL A 114 7.38 -16.23 -1.05
N HIS A 115 7.88 -17.29 -1.62
CA HIS A 115 7.12 -18.39 -2.18
C HIS A 115 7.01 -19.51 -1.16
N ILE A 116 5.82 -20.09 -1.03
CA ILE A 116 5.54 -21.23 -0.16
C ILE A 116 5.00 -22.35 -1.03
N VAL A 117 5.64 -23.51 -1.01
CA VAL A 117 5.18 -24.68 -1.77
C VAL A 117 4.93 -25.84 -0.81
N SER A 118 3.75 -26.44 -0.90
CA SER A 118 3.29 -27.55 -0.08
C SER A 118 2.30 -28.43 -0.87
N THR A 119 1.68 -29.39 -0.20
CA THR A 119 0.64 -30.25 -0.76
C THR A 119 -0.74 -29.95 -0.15
N ARG A 120 -1.81 -30.04 -0.98
CA ARG A 120 -3.22 -30.05 -0.53
C ARG A 120 -3.72 -31.40 -0.08
N VAL A 121 -2.84 -32.40 0.00
CA VAL A 121 -3.18 -33.72 0.52
C VAL A 121 -2.53 -33.85 1.89
N ASP A 122 -3.35 -34.11 2.89
CA ASP A 122 -2.86 -34.32 4.26
C ASP A 122 -1.94 -35.53 4.30
N LYS A 123 -0.71 -35.36 4.81
CA LYS A 123 0.34 -36.37 4.77
C LYS A 123 0.03 -37.60 5.61
N ASP A 124 -0.80 -37.43 6.67
CA ASP A 124 -1.08 -38.48 7.62
C ASP A 124 -2.34 -39.29 7.24
N THR A 125 -3.34 -38.60 6.67
CA THR A 125 -4.65 -39.19 6.34
C THR A 125 -4.85 -39.48 4.87
N GLY A 126 -4.02 -38.92 3.97
CA GLY A 126 -4.19 -38.99 2.52
C GLY A 126 -5.43 -38.24 1.98
N LYS A 127 -6.14 -37.50 2.84
CA LYS A 127 -7.34 -36.76 2.46
C LYS A 127 -6.98 -35.38 1.94
N LYS A 128 -7.82 -34.88 1.02
CA LYS A 128 -7.67 -33.50 0.54
C LYS A 128 -7.98 -32.51 1.66
N ILE A 129 -7.07 -31.57 1.92
CA ILE A 129 -7.31 -30.43 2.79
C ILE A 129 -8.36 -29.53 2.13
N ASN A 130 -9.32 -29.02 2.91
CA ASN A 130 -10.42 -28.22 2.40
C ASN A 130 -9.93 -26.89 1.84
N ASP A 131 -9.98 -26.75 0.52
CA ASP A 131 -9.60 -25.55 -0.23
C ASP A 131 -10.80 -24.68 -0.66
N SER A 132 -12.01 -24.94 -0.12
CA SER A 132 -13.17 -24.08 -0.33
C SER A 132 -12.88 -22.66 0.18
N PHE A 133 -13.20 -21.67 -0.64
CA PHE A 133 -12.93 -20.26 -0.32
C PHE A 133 -11.45 -19.95 -0.01
N GLU A 134 -10.50 -20.71 -0.61
CA GLU A 134 -9.07 -20.62 -0.34
C GLU A 134 -8.53 -19.18 -0.44
N LYS A 135 -9.04 -18.36 -1.38
CA LYS A 135 -8.63 -16.95 -1.51
C LYS A 135 -9.01 -16.10 -0.29
N ILE A 136 -10.22 -16.26 0.24
CA ILE A 136 -10.69 -15.52 1.42
C ILE A 136 -9.95 -16.01 2.65
N LYS A 137 -9.88 -17.34 2.84
CA LYS A 137 -9.13 -17.95 3.94
C LYS A 137 -7.67 -17.51 3.96
N SER A 138 -7.02 -17.41 2.80
CA SER A 138 -5.63 -16.96 2.72
C SER A 138 -5.44 -15.51 3.17
N GLN A 139 -6.37 -14.60 2.87
CA GLN A 139 -6.30 -13.23 3.38
C GLN A 139 -6.52 -13.19 4.90
N GLN A 140 -7.45 -13.98 5.41
CA GLN A 140 -7.69 -14.11 6.86
C GLN A 140 -6.45 -14.66 7.59
N ALA A 141 -5.88 -15.74 7.07
CA ALA A 141 -4.67 -16.36 7.60
C ALA A 141 -3.48 -15.38 7.58
N LEU A 142 -3.31 -14.61 6.49
CA LEU A 142 -2.26 -13.59 6.43
C LEU A 142 -2.49 -12.48 7.46
N SER A 143 -3.72 -12.01 7.64
CA SER A 143 -4.04 -10.98 8.62
C SER A 143 -3.67 -11.42 10.04
N LYS A 144 -4.06 -12.65 10.43
CA LYS A 144 -3.71 -13.25 11.73
C LYS A 144 -2.20 -13.48 11.89
N ALA A 145 -1.54 -13.99 10.85
CA ALA A 145 -0.09 -14.18 10.87
C ALA A 145 0.66 -12.85 11.07
N MET A 146 0.20 -11.77 10.44
CA MET A 146 0.76 -10.43 10.65
C MET A 146 0.51 -9.92 12.08
N GLU A 147 -0.66 -10.15 12.62
CA GLU A 147 -0.99 -9.80 14.01
C GLU A 147 -0.09 -10.54 14.99
N THR A 148 0.06 -11.85 14.82
CA THR A 148 0.89 -12.70 15.68
C THR A 148 2.38 -12.33 15.62
N VAL A 149 2.91 -12.12 14.40
CA VAL A 149 4.36 -11.91 14.19
C VAL A 149 4.80 -10.46 14.36
N LEU A 150 3.96 -9.50 13.95
CA LEU A 150 4.29 -8.08 13.91
C LEU A 150 3.51 -7.24 14.92
N GLY A 151 2.53 -7.81 15.61
CA GLY A 151 1.62 -7.07 16.49
C GLY A 151 0.69 -6.08 15.73
N VAL A 152 0.46 -6.29 14.43
CA VAL A 152 -0.33 -5.38 13.59
C VAL A 152 -1.78 -5.86 13.53
N SER A 153 -2.67 -5.20 14.26
CA SER A 153 -4.11 -5.46 14.20
C SER A 153 -4.83 -4.42 13.32
N ARG A 154 -5.52 -4.88 12.28
CA ARG A 154 -6.31 -4.01 11.40
C ARG A 154 -7.52 -3.44 12.11
N GLU A 155 -8.09 -4.17 13.05
CA GLU A 155 -9.20 -3.70 13.87
C GLU A 155 -8.76 -2.57 14.79
N ALA A 156 -7.59 -2.70 15.45
CA ALA A 156 -7.03 -1.63 16.26
C ALA A 156 -6.63 -0.39 15.43
N ASP A 157 -6.17 -0.58 14.19
CA ASP A 157 -5.91 0.53 13.27
C ASP A 157 -7.23 1.27 12.94
N ILE A 158 -8.32 0.53 12.63
CA ILE A 158 -9.63 1.12 12.39
C ILE A 158 -10.13 1.88 13.63
N ASP A 159 -9.99 1.30 14.83
CA ASP A 159 -10.43 1.93 16.07
C ASP A 159 -9.73 3.27 16.34
N LYS A 160 -8.44 3.37 16.04
CA LYS A 160 -7.70 4.66 16.09
C LYS A 160 -8.26 5.67 15.10
N LEU A 161 -8.61 5.25 13.87
CA LEU A 161 -9.17 6.14 12.86
C LEU A 161 -10.59 6.61 13.22
N LEU A 162 -11.36 5.78 13.91
CA LEU A 162 -12.71 6.14 14.39
C LEU A 162 -12.70 7.19 15.51
N GLN A 163 -11.56 7.46 16.14
CA GLN A 163 -11.41 8.51 17.16
C GLN A 163 -11.29 9.92 16.56
N TYR A 164 -11.06 10.01 15.24
CA TYR A 164 -11.01 11.31 14.57
C TYR A 164 -12.37 12.02 14.64
N LYS A 165 -12.32 13.35 14.79
CA LYS A 165 -13.48 14.21 14.73
C LYS A 165 -13.82 14.53 13.27
N TYR A 166 -15.05 14.28 12.86
CA TYR A 166 -15.54 14.49 11.50
C TYR A 166 -16.99 14.98 11.51
N SER A 167 -17.37 15.77 10.51
CA SER A 167 -18.71 16.34 10.40
C SER A 167 -19.64 15.50 9.51
N THR A 168 -19.09 14.61 8.67
CA THR A 168 -19.84 13.78 7.73
C THR A 168 -19.22 12.40 7.57
N PHE A 169 -20.04 11.43 7.17
CA PHE A 169 -19.56 10.08 6.87
C PHE A 169 -18.53 10.07 5.72
N GLN A 170 -18.72 10.89 4.70
CA GLN A 170 -17.77 11.00 3.57
C GLN A 170 -16.37 11.40 4.03
N GLN A 171 -16.25 12.22 5.07
CA GLN A 171 -14.94 12.56 5.65
C GLN A 171 -14.29 11.35 6.31
N LEU A 172 -15.04 10.57 7.09
CA LEU A 172 -14.57 9.31 7.68
C LEU A 172 -14.16 8.31 6.60
N GLU A 173 -14.99 8.16 5.56
CA GLU A 173 -14.70 7.31 4.41
C GLU A 173 -13.36 7.68 3.76
N LYS A 174 -13.10 8.98 3.53
CA LYS A 174 -11.82 9.45 2.97
C LYS A 174 -10.63 9.18 3.88
N LEU A 175 -10.79 9.31 5.21
CA LEU A 175 -9.76 8.92 6.17
C LEU A 175 -9.44 7.43 6.08
N LEU A 176 -10.47 6.57 6.05
CA LEU A 176 -10.31 5.12 5.93
C LEU A 176 -9.64 4.73 4.61
N GLU A 177 -10.07 5.31 3.48
CA GLU A 177 -9.47 5.09 2.16
C GLU A 177 -7.99 5.45 2.12
N GLN A 178 -7.58 6.58 2.71
CA GLN A 178 -6.17 6.99 2.79
C GLN A 178 -5.31 6.01 3.58
N ASN A 179 -5.92 5.28 4.52
CA ASN A 179 -5.26 4.27 5.32
C ASN A 179 -5.41 2.83 4.74
N GLY A 180 -5.86 2.72 3.48
CA GLY A 180 -5.91 1.47 2.74
C GLY A 180 -7.15 0.60 3.01
N PHE A 181 -8.14 1.14 3.69
CA PHE A 181 -9.43 0.49 3.88
C PHE A 181 -10.41 0.90 2.78
N LYS A 182 -11.32 0.00 2.44
CA LYS A 182 -12.47 0.28 1.58
C LYS A 182 -13.73 0.25 2.43
N VAL A 183 -14.63 1.17 2.19
CA VAL A 183 -15.94 1.19 2.83
C VAL A 183 -17.00 0.72 1.84
N HIS A 184 -17.82 -0.21 2.27
CA HIS A 184 -18.93 -0.75 1.49
C HIS A 184 -20.22 -0.64 2.28
N ILE A 185 -21.15 0.18 1.78
CA ILE A 185 -22.50 0.25 2.34
C ILE A 185 -23.25 -1.02 1.99
N SER A 186 -23.89 -1.64 2.97
CA SER A 186 -24.64 -2.87 2.76
C SER A 186 -25.88 -2.61 1.91
N GLU A 187 -26.06 -3.38 0.85
CA GLU A 187 -27.25 -3.29 0.00
C GLU A 187 -28.53 -3.67 0.75
N SER A 188 -28.43 -4.60 1.69
CA SER A 188 -29.55 -5.06 2.52
C SER A 188 -29.89 -4.13 3.70
N ASN A 189 -28.93 -3.31 4.13
CA ASN A 189 -29.11 -2.37 5.24
C ASN A 189 -28.29 -1.08 4.99
N PRO A 190 -28.89 -0.02 4.43
CA PRO A 190 -28.22 1.25 4.14
C PRO A 190 -27.63 1.95 5.38
N ASN A 191 -28.04 1.57 6.59
CA ASN A 191 -27.45 2.07 7.84
C ASN A 191 -26.16 1.34 8.24
N GLN A 192 -25.75 0.32 7.48
CA GLN A 192 -24.60 -0.51 7.79
C GLN A 192 -23.47 -0.29 6.79
N ALA A 193 -22.29 0.07 7.28
CA ALA A 193 -21.06 0.20 6.51
C ALA A 193 -20.02 -0.84 6.94
N ASN A 194 -19.55 -1.64 6.00
CA ASN A 194 -18.50 -2.63 6.21
C ASN A 194 -17.15 -2.04 5.83
N ILE A 195 -16.18 -2.10 6.75
CA ILE A 195 -14.80 -1.67 6.52
C ILE A 195 -13.98 -2.87 6.10
N LEU A 196 -13.48 -2.82 4.86
CA LEU A 196 -12.76 -3.91 4.23
C LEU A 196 -11.28 -3.55 4.01
N HIS A 197 -10.42 -4.55 4.17
CA HIS A 197 -9.03 -4.50 3.72
C HIS A 197 -8.69 -5.80 2.98
N ASN A 198 -8.17 -5.70 1.76
CA ASN A 198 -7.90 -6.84 0.88
C ASN A 198 -9.09 -7.79 0.69
N GLY A 199 -10.31 -7.25 0.68
CA GLY A 199 -11.55 -8.02 0.50
C GLY A 199 -12.09 -8.69 1.77
N LEU A 200 -11.42 -8.53 2.91
CA LEU A 200 -11.93 -8.96 4.22
C LEU A 200 -12.64 -7.84 4.93
N CYS A 201 -13.80 -8.13 5.51
CA CYS A 201 -14.47 -7.24 6.45
C CYS A 201 -13.80 -7.37 7.82
N HIS A 202 -13.22 -6.28 8.30
CA HIS A 202 -12.59 -6.19 9.62
C HIS A 202 -13.50 -5.56 10.67
N LYS A 203 -14.40 -4.68 10.24
CA LYS A 203 -15.34 -4.03 11.13
C LYS A 203 -16.59 -3.61 10.39
N THR A 204 -17.74 -3.69 11.09
CA THR A 204 -19.02 -3.18 10.63
C THR A 204 -19.42 -1.99 11.50
N LEU A 205 -19.76 -0.88 10.86
CA LEU A 205 -20.25 0.33 11.51
C LEU A 205 -21.74 0.50 11.25
N PHE A 206 -22.46 1.05 12.21
CA PHE A 206 -23.81 1.53 12.06
C PHE A 206 -23.80 3.04 11.96
N LEU A 207 -24.27 3.61 10.85
CA LEU A 207 -24.12 5.02 10.52
C LEU A 207 -24.87 5.94 11.48
N ASP A 208 -25.98 5.48 12.04
CA ASP A 208 -26.77 6.17 13.07
C ASP A 208 -26.09 6.21 14.45
N LYS A 209 -25.08 5.35 14.67
CA LYS A 209 -24.29 5.33 15.92
C LYS A 209 -23.00 6.13 15.82
N LEU A 210 -22.69 6.70 14.65
CA LEU A 210 -21.50 7.52 14.48
C LEU A 210 -21.71 8.90 15.08
N HIS A 211 -20.66 9.39 15.72
CA HIS A 211 -20.68 10.73 16.30
C HIS A 211 -20.13 11.75 15.31
N TYR A 212 -20.99 12.67 14.86
CA TYR A 212 -20.65 13.75 13.92
C TYR A 212 -20.43 15.05 14.68
N GLU A 213 -19.24 15.63 14.59
CA GLU A 213 -18.88 16.88 15.25
C GLU A 213 -18.63 17.98 14.21
N LYS A 214 -19.54 18.95 14.12
CA LYS A 214 -19.37 20.11 13.23
C LYS A 214 -18.21 21.01 13.68
N VAL A 215 -17.52 21.59 12.72
CA VAL A 215 -16.45 22.55 12.98
C VAL A 215 -17.07 23.89 13.44
N ASP A 216 -16.58 24.41 14.56
CA ASP A 216 -16.97 25.75 15.03
C ASP A 216 -16.42 26.84 14.11
N LYS A 217 -17.18 27.90 13.85
CA LYS A 217 -16.77 29.05 13.03
C LYS A 217 -15.51 29.75 13.60
N ASN A 218 -15.28 29.62 14.90
CA ASN A 218 -14.14 30.20 15.60
C ASN A 218 -13.02 29.19 15.90
N ASP A 219 -13.05 28.00 15.28
CA ASP A 219 -12.04 26.97 15.49
C ASP A 219 -10.63 27.53 15.26
N LYS A 220 -9.86 27.57 16.35
CA LYS A 220 -8.49 28.15 16.35
C LYS A 220 -7.56 27.36 15.46
N ARG A 221 -7.74 26.03 15.40
CA ARG A 221 -6.90 25.15 14.58
C ARG A 221 -7.20 25.32 13.09
N ALA A 222 -8.46 25.48 12.73
CA ALA A 222 -8.84 25.81 11.33
C ALA A 222 -8.18 27.14 10.88
N LYS A 223 -8.18 28.16 11.73
CA LYS A 223 -7.51 29.44 11.44
C LYS A 223 -6.00 29.28 11.31
N GLN A 224 -5.37 28.47 12.16
CA GLN A 224 -3.95 28.17 12.11
C GLN A 224 -3.58 27.39 10.81
N ILE A 225 -4.39 26.39 10.43
CA ILE A 225 -4.18 25.64 9.20
C ILE A 225 -4.31 26.55 7.97
N LYS A 226 -5.29 27.46 7.98
CA LYS A 226 -5.44 28.48 6.91
C LYS A 226 -4.17 29.34 6.80
N ALA A 227 -3.65 29.82 7.93
CA ALA A 227 -2.41 30.60 7.94
C ALA A 227 -1.21 29.81 7.42
N PHE A 228 -1.12 28.50 7.71
CA PHE A 228 -0.10 27.62 7.11
C PHE A 228 -0.24 27.53 5.59
N LEU A 229 -1.45 27.28 5.09
CA LEU A 229 -1.70 27.23 3.64
C LEU A 229 -1.30 28.54 2.95
N GLU A 230 -1.70 29.66 3.52
CA GLU A 230 -1.39 31.00 2.97
C GLU A 230 0.12 31.30 2.98
N LYS A 231 0.82 30.95 4.08
CA LYS A 231 2.26 31.17 4.21
C LYS A 231 3.06 30.26 3.25
N TYR A 232 2.71 28.98 3.17
CA TYR A 232 3.55 28.00 2.48
C TYR A 232 3.23 27.84 0.99
N LYS A 233 2.08 28.33 0.50
CA LYS A 233 1.80 28.36 -0.95
C LYS A 233 2.80 29.21 -1.75
N ASP A 234 3.40 30.22 -1.10
CA ASP A 234 4.40 31.06 -1.74
C ASP A 234 5.82 30.48 -1.64
N MET A 235 6.03 29.51 -0.73
CA MET A 235 7.31 28.86 -0.50
C MET A 235 7.46 27.56 -1.31
N TYR A 236 6.37 26.84 -1.52
CA TYR A 236 6.32 25.58 -2.25
C TYR A 236 5.36 25.69 -3.42
N SER A 237 5.61 24.93 -4.47
CA SER A 237 4.71 24.95 -5.62
C SER A 237 3.31 24.51 -5.22
N ASN A 238 2.34 25.38 -5.46
CA ASN A 238 0.91 25.11 -5.25
C ASN A 238 0.23 24.58 -6.51
N LYS A 239 1.00 24.33 -7.58
CA LYS A 239 0.50 23.68 -8.80
C LYS A 239 0.04 22.26 -8.50
N VAL A 240 -1.12 21.90 -9.03
CA VAL A 240 -1.72 20.57 -8.88
C VAL A 240 -1.71 19.86 -10.22
N PHE A 241 -1.10 18.69 -10.26
CA PHE A 241 -0.93 17.86 -11.44
C PHE A 241 -1.84 16.65 -11.38
N LYS A 242 -2.29 16.19 -12.54
CA LYS A 242 -2.95 14.90 -12.71
C LYS A 242 -1.88 13.80 -12.77
N VAL A 243 -1.80 12.96 -11.74
CA VAL A 243 -0.84 11.87 -11.62
C VAL A 243 -1.52 10.56 -11.99
N VAL A 244 -0.97 9.85 -12.97
CA VAL A 244 -1.54 8.59 -13.49
C VAL A 244 -0.65 7.42 -13.08
N ASP A 245 -1.21 6.46 -12.35
CA ASP A 245 -0.53 5.23 -11.93
C ASP A 245 -0.90 4.06 -12.82
N ASN A 246 -0.03 3.77 -13.79
CA ASN A 246 -0.18 2.67 -14.76
C ASN A 246 0.47 1.36 -14.27
N ARG A 247 1.04 1.31 -13.07
CA ARG A 247 1.80 0.14 -12.58
C ARG A 247 0.94 -1.11 -12.42
N ALA A 248 -0.32 -0.94 -12.08
CA ALA A 248 -1.27 -2.05 -11.98
C ALA A 248 -1.51 -2.73 -13.34
N GLU A 249 -1.54 -1.95 -14.42
CA GLU A 249 -1.67 -2.46 -15.78
C GLU A 249 -0.41 -3.21 -16.23
N LYS A 250 0.78 -2.64 -15.97
CA LYS A 250 2.08 -3.24 -16.32
C LYS A 250 2.34 -4.58 -15.61
N GLY A 251 1.82 -4.76 -14.37
CA GLY A 251 2.04 -5.97 -13.55
C GLY A 251 1.05 -7.12 -13.80
N LEU A 252 -0.03 -6.90 -14.52
CA LEU A 252 -1.12 -7.87 -14.71
C LEU A 252 -1.15 -8.53 -16.10
N TYR A 253 -0.30 -8.11 -17.01
CA TYR A 253 -0.16 -8.75 -18.34
C TYR A 253 0.54 -10.11 -18.21
N ASP A 254 -0.23 -11.13 -17.84
CA ASP A 254 0.12 -12.52 -18.15
C ASP A 254 -0.27 -12.77 -19.61
N LYS A 255 0.72 -12.80 -20.50
CA LYS A 255 0.57 -12.94 -21.97
C LYS A 255 -0.22 -14.19 -22.39
N ASN A 256 -0.59 -15.08 -21.45
CA ASN A 256 -1.24 -16.35 -21.68
C ASN A 256 -2.73 -16.41 -21.27
N LYS A 257 -3.35 -15.28 -20.91
CA LYS A 257 -4.78 -15.27 -20.54
C LYS A 257 -5.61 -14.41 -21.47
N HIS A 258 -6.43 -15.06 -22.28
CA HIS A 258 -7.27 -14.46 -23.34
C HIS A 258 -8.47 -13.60 -22.87
N ASN A 259 -8.71 -13.39 -21.57
CA ASN A 259 -9.86 -12.65 -21.05
C ASN A 259 -9.50 -11.78 -19.85
N HIS A 260 -8.73 -10.70 -20.05
CA HIS A 260 -8.55 -9.67 -19.00
C HIS A 260 -9.09 -8.33 -19.47
N THR A 261 -10.13 -7.86 -18.80
CA THR A 261 -10.48 -6.43 -18.82
C THR A 261 -9.27 -5.65 -18.31
N PRO A 262 -8.76 -4.66 -19.06
CA PRO A 262 -7.69 -3.79 -18.58
C PRO A 262 -8.12 -3.16 -17.26
N ILE A 263 -7.24 -3.18 -16.25
CA ILE A 263 -7.47 -2.41 -15.02
C ILE A 263 -7.20 -0.95 -15.38
N PRO A 264 -8.18 -0.07 -15.24
CA PRO A 264 -7.96 1.33 -15.57
C PRO A 264 -6.87 1.92 -14.67
N PRO A 265 -6.03 2.81 -15.18
CA PRO A 265 -5.00 3.47 -14.40
C PRO A 265 -5.63 4.23 -13.22
N LYS A 266 -4.97 4.20 -12.08
CA LYS A 266 -5.40 4.98 -10.92
C LYS A 266 -4.97 6.43 -11.11
N ILE A 267 -5.92 7.36 -11.05
CA ILE A 267 -5.67 8.78 -11.14
C ILE A 267 -5.64 9.39 -9.74
N GLU A 268 -4.70 10.30 -9.52
CA GLU A 268 -4.58 11.08 -8.30
C GLU A 268 -4.22 12.53 -8.69
N PHE A 269 -4.64 13.50 -7.89
CA PHE A 269 -4.20 14.88 -8.02
C PHE A 269 -3.21 15.19 -6.91
N LYS A 270 -2.03 15.69 -7.29
CA LYS A 270 -0.90 15.90 -6.39
C LYS A 270 -0.28 17.29 -6.56
N SER A 271 0.23 17.83 -5.44
CA SER A 271 0.93 19.10 -5.36
C SER A 271 2.13 18.99 -4.44
N GLU A 272 3.20 19.75 -4.71
CA GLU A 272 4.33 19.85 -3.78
C GLU A 272 3.88 20.40 -2.43
N LEU A 273 3.09 21.48 -2.43
CA LEU A 273 2.54 22.05 -1.20
C LEU A 273 1.80 21.01 -0.36
N GLN A 274 0.96 20.18 -1.00
CA GLN A 274 0.25 19.07 -0.33
C GLN A 274 1.23 18.09 0.35
N GLU A 275 2.27 17.65 -0.35
CA GLU A 275 3.26 16.72 0.17
C GLU A 275 4.09 17.34 1.32
N LYS A 276 4.45 18.62 1.21
CA LYS A 276 5.19 19.34 2.26
C LYS A 276 4.35 19.53 3.52
N LEU A 277 3.07 19.89 3.39
CA LEU A 277 2.17 20.03 4.54
C LEU A 277 1.97 18.70 5.26
N LYS A 278 1.87 17.61 4.53
CA LYS A 278 1.81 16.27 5.10
C LYS A 278 3.07 15.94 5.90
N ASN A 279 4.24 16.14 5.30
CA ASN A 279 5.52 15.74 5.89
C ASN A 279 5.96 16.61 7.07
N ILE A 280 5.57 17.90 7.08
CA ILE A 280 6.00 18.86 8.09
C ILE A 280 5.00 18.98 9.24
N PHE A 281 3.71 19.05 8.90
CA PHE A 281 2.64 19.33 9.87
C PHE A 281 1.70 18.17 10.10
N GLY A 282 1.86 17.05 9.38
CA GLY A 282 0.91 15.93 9.43
C GLY A 282 -0.46 16.27 8.88
N ILE A 283 -0.54 17.25 7.96
CA ILE A 283 -1.78 17.68 7.34
C ILE A 283 -1.90 17.04 5.95
N ASP A 284 -2.82 16.07 5.82
CA ASP A 284 -3.15 15.46 4.55
C ASP A 284 -4.23 16.23 3.81
N ILE A 285 -4.04 16.51 2.51
CA ILE A 285 -5.03 17.14 1.64
C ILE A 285 -5.47 16.14 0.58
N ILE A 286 -6.76 15.96 0.42
CA ILE A 286 -7.37 15.01 -0.52
C ILE A 286 -8.26 15.81 -1.46
N PHE A 287 -7.91 15.85 -2.74
CA PHE A 287 -8.72 16.49 -3.77
C PHE A 287 -9.90 15.63 -4.16
N HIS A 288 -11.07 16.24 -4.34
CA HIS A 288 -12.29 15.61 -4.84
C HIS A 288 -12.46 15.92 -6.32
N TYR A 289 -12.55 14.88 -7.13
CA TYR A 289 -12.76 14.97 -8.57
C TYR A 289 -13.74 13.91 -9.04
N LYS A 290 -14.27 14.08 -10.22
CA LYS A 290 -15.20 13.15 -10.87
C LYS A 290 -14.79 12.99 -12.35
N ASP A 291 -14.85 11.76 -12.85
CA ASP A 291 -14.61 11.42 -14.26
C ASP A 291 -13.32 12.04 -14.80
N ASP A 292 -12.23 11.95 -14.04
CA ASP A 292 -10.90 12.48 -14.41
C ASP A 292 -10.81 13.98 -14.64
N LYS A 293 -11.86 14.72 -14.30
CA LYS A 293 -11.91 16.18 -14.42
C LYS A 293 -11.17 16.87 -13.28
N GLN A 294 -10.89 18.14 -13.48
CA GLN A 294 -10.29 19.01 -12.46
C GLN A 294 -11.05 18.88 -11.12
N PRO A 295 -10.34 18.84 -10.00
CA PRO A 295 -10.94 18.83 -8.68
C PRO A 295 -11.90 19.98 -8.45
N PHE A 296 -13.01 19.68 -7.77
CA PHE A 296 -14.04 20.65 -7.41
C PHE A 296 -14.05 21.01 -5.92
N GLY A 297 -13.25 20.35 -5.12
CA GLY A 297 -13.13 20.57 -3.68
C GLY A 297 -12.02 19.73 -3.07
N TYR A 298 -11.82 19.87 -1.76
CA TYR A 298 -10.85 19.07 -1.03
C TYR A 298 -11.29 18.80 0.41
N THR A 299 -10.78 17.74 0.98
CA THR A 299 -10.82 17.42 2.42
C THR A 299 -9.43 17.54 2.99
N LEU A 300 -9.35 18.06 4.20
CA LEU A 300 -8.11 18.20 4.94
C LEU A 300 -8.19 17.35 6.20
N ILE A 301 -7.17 16.49 6.41
CA ILE A 301 -7.04 15.64 7.58
C ILE A 301 -5.86 16.17 8.41
N ASP A 302 -6.15 16.67 9.59
CA ASP A 302 -5.14 17.09 10.57
C ASP A 302 -4.85 15.91 11.50
N ASN A 303 -3.74 15.23 11.26
CA ASN A 303 -3.35 14.07 12.05
C ASN A 303 -2.85 14.46 13.46
N ALA A 304 -2.44 15.72 13.65
CA ALA A 304 -1.97 16.20 14.95
C ALA A 304 -3.12 16.37 15.96
N THR A 305 -4.29 16.83 15.48
CA THR A 305 -5.48 17.00 16.35
C THR A 305 -6.54 15.95 16.12
N GLN A 306 -6.27 14.98 15.22
CA GLN A 306 -7.21 13.93 14.83
C GLN A 306 -8.56 14.51 14.37
N ARG A 307 -8.51 15.55 13.52
CA ARG A 307 -9.71 16.21 13.01
C ARG A 307 -9.71 16.33 11.51
N ILE A 308 -10.89 16.20 10.91
CA ILE A 308 -11.11 16.30 9.48
C ILE A 308 -11.94 17.54 9.18
N TYR A 309 -11.47 18.35 8.22
CA TYR A 309 -12.09 19.57 7.78
C TYR A 309 -12.56 19.47 6.34
N LYS A 310 -13.67 20.11 5.99
CA LYS A 310 -13.98 20.43 4.60
C LYS A 310 -13.07 21.55 4.13
N GLY A 311 -12.63 21.52 2.88
CA GLY A 311 -11.81 22.59 2.33
C GLY A 311 -12.42 23.97 2.51
N SER A 312 -13.75 24.10 2.36
CA SER A 312 -14.48 25.37 2.55
C SER A 312 -14.48 25.89 4.00
N GLU A 313 -14.20 25.04 4.99
CA GLU A 313 -14.05 25.45 6.40
C GLU A 313 -12.66 26.07 6.66
N ILE A 314 -11.70 25.88 5.76
CA ILE A 314 -10.33 26.38 5.86
C ILE A 314 -10.10 27.53 4.88
N ALA A 315 -10.16 27.25 3.57
CA ALA A 315 -9.94 28.24 2.52
C ALA A 315 -10.60 27.78 1.20
N LYS A 316 -10.90 28.72 0.30
CA LYS A 316 -11.32 28.36 -1.05
C LYS A 316 -10.17 27.67 -1.80
N MET A 317 -10.47 26.60 -2.49
CA MET A 317 -9.48 25.77 -3.17
C MET A 317 -8.62 26.57 -4.16
N ASN A 318 -9.25 27.41 -4.96
CA ASN A 318 -8.58 28.23 -5.98
C ASN A 318 -7.75 29.38 -5.40
N ASP A 319 -7.93 29.73 -4.12
CA ASP A 319 -7.10 30.73 -3.44
C ASP A 319 -5.75 30.16 -3.01
N ILE A 320 -5.68 28.81 -2.90
CA ILE A 320 -4.52 28.07 -2.42
C ILE A 320 -3.82 27.33 -3.56
N PHE A 321 -4.56 26.67 -4.46
CA PHE A 321 -4.04 25.74 -5.46
C PHE A 321 -4.27 26.26 -6.88
N GLU A 322 -3.27 26.05 -7.74
CA GLU A 322 -3.31 26.30 -9.17
C GLU A 322 -3.39 24.95 -9.91
N PHE A 323 -4.47 24.73 -10.67
CA PHE A 323 -4.65 23.47 -11.39
C PHE A 323 -4.06 23.55 -12.78
N THR A 324 -3.19 22.61 -13.10
CA THR A 324 -2.58 22.48 -14.43
C THR A 324 -3.36 21.48 -15.30
N GLN A 325 -3.18 21.56 -16.62
CA GLN A 325 -3.70 20.55 -17.55
C GLN A 325 -2.72 19.38 -17.72
N ASP A 326 -1.57 19.45 -17.09
CA ASP A 326 -0.48 18.53 -17.31
C ASP A 326 -0.73 17.18 -16.62
N ILE A 327 -0.33 16.11 -17.31
CA ILE A 327 -0.43 14.74 -16.84
C ILE A 327 0.97 14.18 -16.65
N ILE A 328 1.23 13.62 -15.49
CA ILE A 328 2.50 12.97 -15.17
C ILE A 328 2.28 11.51 -14.72
N GLU A 329 3.14 10.61 -15.16
CA GLU A 329 3.16 9.24 -14.63
C GLU A 329 3.60 9.25 -13.16
N LYS A 330 3.01 8.40 -12.33
CA LYS A 330 3.29 8.35 -10.90
C LYS A 330 4.76 8.04 -10.60
N GLU A 331 5.38 7.20 -11.41
CA GLU A 331 6.80 6.88 -11.29
C GLU A 331 7.69 8.11 -11.51
N ASP A 332 7.38 8.92 -12.51
CA ASP A 332 8.11 10.16 -12.77
C ASP A 332 7.87 11.20 -11.69
N PHE A 333 6.63 11.31 -11.18
CA PHE A 333 6.32 12.19 -10.06
C PHE A 333 7.09 11.80 -8.79
N GLU A 334 7.16 10.50 -8.48
CA GLU A 334 7.92 9.99 -7.34
C GLU A 334 9.42 10.25 -7.49
N ARG A 335 9.98 10.06 -8.69
CA ARG A 335 11.39 10.37 -8.99
C ARG A 335 11.69 11.88 -8.89
N LEU A 336 10.86 12.72 -9.48
CA LEU A 336 11.04 14.18 -9.42
C LEU A 336 11.00 14.71 -7.98
N ARG A 337 10.21 14.06 -7.10
CA ARG A 337 10.16 14.41 -5.69
C ARG A 337 11.48 14.16 -4.94
N GLU A 338 12.28 13.21 -5.41
CA GLU A 338 13.59 12.88 -4.81
C GLU A 338 14.68 13.87 -5.20
N TYR A 339 14.51 14.60 -6.32
CA TYR A 339 15.48 15.60 -6.76
C TYR A 339 15.39 16.86 -5.90
N ASN A 340 16.53 17.28 -5.39
CA ASN A 340 16.70 18.54 -4.69
C ASN A 340 17.42 19.52 -5.62
N ILE A 341 16.69 20.12 -6.56
CA ILE A 341 17.21 21.01 -7.59
C ILE A 341 17.66 22.32 -6.95
N ARG A 342 18.98 22.57 -7.00
CA ARG A 342 19.62 23.71 -6.34
C ARG A 342 20.14 24.77 -7.30
N SER A 343 20.21 24.46 -8.59
CA SER A 343 20.74 25.33 -9.61
C SER A 343 20.05 25.15 -10.96
N ASP A 344 20.08 26.20 -11.80
CA ASP A 344 19.55 26.14 -13.17
C ASP A 344 20.26 25.07 -14.01
N LYS A 345 21.54 24.80 -13.73
CA LYS A 345 22.31 23.77 -14.42
C LYS A 345 21.79 22.37 -14.11
N GLU A 346 21.49 22.08 -12.83
CA GLU A 346 20.87 20.79 -12.44
C GLU A 346 19.48 20.65 -13.08
N LYS A 347 18.71 21.73 -13.11
CA LYS A 347 17.42 21.78 -13.79
C LYS A 347 17.52 21.43 -15.26
N GLU A 348 18.48 22.04 -15.98
CA GLU A 348 18.68 21.79 -17.39
C GLU A 348 19.07 20.33 -17.69
N VAL A 349 19.92 19.73 -16.88
CA VAL A 349 20.30 18.31 -16.99
C VAL A 349 19.10 17.39 -16.84
N ILE A 350 18.23 17.66 -15.86
CA ILE A 350 17.02 16.86 -15.63
C ILE A 350 16.03 17.04 -16.80
N LEU A 351 15.83 18.26 -17.29
CA LEU A 351 14.98 18.52 -18.45
C LEU A 351 15.48 17.80 -19.70
N GLN A 352 16.81 17.82 -19.96
CA GLN A 352 17.41 17.13 -21.09
C GLN A 352 17.25 15.60 -20.95
N PHE A 353 17.43 15.07 -19.75
CA PHE A 353 17.22 13.63 -19.49
C PHE A 353 15.80 13.19 -19.83
N TYR A 354 14.78 13.92 -19.39
CA TYR A 354 13.39 13.56 -19.68
C TYR A 354 13.04 13.83 -21.16
N ALA A 355 13.55 14.89 -21.77
CA ALA A 355 13.38 15.17 -23.18
C ALA A 355 13.96 14.06 -24.06
N SER A 356 15.10 13.46 -23.68
CA SER A 356 15.66 12.29 -24.38
C SER A 356 14.77 11.05 -24.33
N GLN A 357 13.85 10.99 -23.37
CA GLN A 357 12.84 9.94 -23.24
C GLN A 357 11.49 10.34 -23.90
N GLY A 358 11.44 11.46 -24.63
CA GLY A 358 10.22 11.95 -25.25
C GLY A 358 9.21 12.57 -24.29
N LYS A 359 9.63 12.95 -23.08
CA LYS A 359 8.78 13.53 -22.02
C LYS A 359 9.11 15.00 -21.84
N ASP A 360 8.09 15.87 -21.99
CA ASP A 360 8.21 17.28 -21.62
C ASP A 360 7.76 17.46 -20.17
N ILE A 361 8.68 17.85 -19.29
CA ILE A 361 8.43 18.06 -17.86
C ILE A 361 8.70 19.50 -17.41
N LYS A 362 8.78 20.45 -18.35
CA LYS A 362 9.09 21.85 -18.02
C LYS A 362 8.16 22.43 -16.97
N ASP A 363 6.88 22.09 -17.06
CA ASP A 363 5.86 22.56 -16.13
C ASP A 363 5.83 21.75 -14.82
N PHE A 364 6.51 20.58 -14.79
CA PHE A 364 6.59 19.69 -13.63
C PHE A 364 7.79 19.96 -12.71
N MET A 365 8.50 21.06 -12.88
CA MET A 365 9.60 21.45 -11.99
C MET A 365 9.06 21.94 -10.63
N ILE A 366 8.23 21.08 -10.02
CA ILE A 366 7.55 21.32 -8.73
C ILE A 366 8.49 21.31 -7.55
N PHE A 367 9.64 20.63 -7.68
CA PHE A 367 10.63 20.51 -6.60
C PHE A 367 11.80 21.49 -6.78
N GLU A 368 11.64 22.43 -7.70
CA GLU A 368 12.57 23.54 -7.86
C GLU A 368 12.57 24.38 -6.58
N ASN A 369 13.73 24.51 -5.96
CA ASN A 369 13.88 25.40 -4.80
C ASN A 369 13.70 26.84 -5.26
N LYS A 370 12.45 27.30 -5.28
CA LYS A 370 12.11 28.67 -5.60
C LYS A 370 12.80 29.60 -4.60
N LYS A 371 13.86 30.27 -5.03
CA LYS A 371 14.38 31.53 -4.49
C LYS A 371 15.01 31.53 -3.09
N PHE A 372 15.54 30.43 -2.54
CA PHE A 372 16.23 30.55 -1.26
C PHE A 372 17.75 30.43 -1.42
N LYS A 373 18.47 31.50 -1.05
CA LYS A 373 19.89 31.42 -0.71
C LYS A 373 20.06 30.44 0.46
N ALA A 374 21.21 29.76 0.57
CA ALA A 374 21.45 28.74 1.60
C ALA A 374 21.15 29.22 3.04
N SER A 375 21.39 30.50 3.34
CA SER A 375 21.08 31.16 4.63
C SER A 375 19.58 31.27 4.94
N GLU A 376 18.74 31.47 3.93
CA GLU A 376 17.29 31.56 4.11
C GLU A 376 16.65 30.21 4.34
N LYS A 377 17.27 29.13 3.82
CA LYS A 377 16.82 27.74 4.09
C LYS A 377 16.97 27.36 5.55
N ASP A 378 18.06 27.75 6.18
CA ASP A 378 18.31 27.41 7.59
C ASP A 378 17.37 28.18 8.51
N GLU A 379 17.06 29.43 8.21
CA GLU A 379 16.08 30.23 8.98
C GLU A 379 14.66 29.72 8.80
N ASN A 380 14.26 29.38 7.57
CA ASN A 380 12.94 28.80 7.32
C ASN A 380 12.78 27.42 7.95
N PHE A 381 13.83 26.59 7.97
CA PHE A 381 13.80 25.30 8.65
C PHE A 381 13.72 25.46 10.16
N LYS A 382 14.39 26.47 10.75
CA LYS A 382 14.27 26.82 12.17
C LYS A 382 12.86 27.33 12.49
N GLN A 383 12.30 28.18 11.63
CA GLN A 383 10.93 28.67 11.76
C GLN A 383 9.89 27.54 11.66
N LEU A 384 10.06 26.62 10.70
CA LEU A 384 9.24 25.42 10.57
C LEU A 384 9.28 24.54 11.81
N LYS A 385 10.46 24.35 12.42
CA LYS A 385 10.59 23.63 13.68
C LYS A 385 9.91 24.36 14.84
N ALA A 386 9.95 25.68 14.87
CA ALA A 386 9.27 26.48 15.88
C ALA A 386 7.74 26.41 15.72
N ASP A 387 7.24 26.47 14.47
CA ASP A 387 5.81 26.36 14.15
C ASP A 387 5.26 24.96 14.54
N VAL A 388 6.05 23.89 14.33
CA VAL A 388 5.70 22.53 14.76
C VAL A 388 5.67 22.39 16.28
N LYS A 389 6.67 22.94 16.98
CA LYS A 389 6.72 22.94 18.46
C LYS A 389 5.59 23.77 19.09
N GLY A 390 5.30 24.93 18.53
CA GLY A 390 4.19 25.78 18.97
C GLY A 390 2.82 25.11 18.81
N SER A 391 2.64 24.29 17.77
CA SER A 391 1.41 23.51 17.60
C SER A 391 1.26 22.37 18.60
N ALA A 392 2.37 21.81 19.12
CA ALA A 392 2.34 20.75 20.13
C ALA A 392 2.12 21.28 21.55
N GLN A 393 2.59 22.50 21.87
CA GLN A 393 2.44 23.12 23.20
C GLN A 393 1.05 23.70 23.47
N ASN A 394 0.27 23.99 22.42
CA ASN A 394 -1.13 24.45 22.55
C ASN A 394 -2.13 23.29 22.76
N GLN A 395 -1.63 22.07 22.97
CA GLN A 395 -2.43 20.86 23.21
C GLN A 395 -2.33 20.32 24.64
N SER A 396 -1.54 20.94 25.49
CA SER A 396 -1.43 20.60 26.93
C SER A 396 -2.36 21.47 27.78
#